data_3657b520160a3c1e3cf9b94ef8331f4c
#
_entry.id   3657b520160a3c1e3cf9b94ef8331f4c
#
_cell.length_a   1.000
_cell.length_b   1.000
_cell.length_c   1.000
_cell.angle_alpha   90.00
_cell.angle_beta   90.00
_cell.angle_gamma   90.00
#
_symmetry.space_group_name_H-M   'P 1'
#
loop_
_entity.id
_entity.type
_entity.pdbx_description
1 polymer ?
#
loop_
_entity_poly.entity_id
_entity_poly.type
_entity_poly.pdbx_seq_one_letter_code
_entity_poly.pdbx_strand_id
1 'polypeptide(L)'
;MKSDRIFGLSAALVTPFAADGSVDAARLVSHAGKVLAEGCDSFTLFGTTGEGYGLSMKEREAILAAVAGTDLDMGDKIYAGVSAVSIDDAVSQSKLALDADVRGLLFAPPFYLKGVEDEGLYAWFSRAIERIGRMARGIILYHIPGQTSVPISVELVSRLKKSFPGVIIGVKDSSGRWEDAQAFLREHGELAILIGDERLLARAVRAGAQGSICGLANVAPGLLRPVIHEGKDSDKVVRLVDMICRLPVLPTVKALTAHVRKDGGYGRMRPPATDLDPALARKAAAEFDTILAT
;
A
#
# COMPACT_ATOMS: atom_id res chain seq x y z
N MET A 1 -22.48 11.87 6.83
CA MET A 1 -22.97 10.96 5.78
C MET A 1 -21.86 9.96 5.50
N LYS A 2 -22.07 8.65 5.75
CA LYS A 2 -21.15 7.63 5.23
C LYS A 2 -21.21 7.74 3.70
N SER A 3 -20.08 7.85 3.05
CA SER A 3 -20.01 7.69 1.60
C SER A 3 -20.52 6.29 1.28
N ASP A 4 -21.52 6.15 0.43
CA ASP A 4 -22.04 4.84 -0.04
C ASP A 4 -20.97 4.06 -0.83
N ARG A 5 -19.84 4.66 -1.12
CA ARG A 5 -18.74 4.07 -1.87
C ARG A 5 -17.67 3.56 -0.91
N ILE A 6 -17.51 2.24 -0.83
CA ILE A 6 -16.39 1.62 -0.12
C ILE A 6 -15.07 2.00 -0.79
N PHE A 7 -13.95 1.95 -0.02
CA PHE A 7 -12.61 2.18 -0.57
C PHE A 7 -12.25 1.14 -1.65
N GLY A 8 -12.56 -0.12 -1.39
CA GLY A 8 -12.35 -1.23 -2.31
C GLY A 8 -10.94 -1.83 -2.26
N LEU A 9 -10.50 -2.39 -3.37
CA LEU A 9 -9.20 -3.06 -3.54
C LEU A 9 -8.18 -2.13 -4.20
N SER A 10 -7.08 -1.84 -3.52
CA SER A 10 -5.93 -1.13 -4.07
C SER A 10 -4.71 -2.04 -4.14
N ALA A 11 -4.12 -2.19 -5.31
CA ALA A 11 -2.83 -2.86 -5.41
C ALA A 11 -1.73 -1.96 -4.81
N ALA A 12 -1.00 -2.46 -3.81
CA ALA A 12 0.27 -1.88 -3.40
C ALA A 12 1.28 -2.19 -4.53
N LEU A 13 1.29 -1.33 -5.55
CA LEU A 13 1.90 -1.63 -6.84
C LEU A 13 3.41 -1.84 -6.72
N VAL A 14 3.93 -2.92 -7.30
CA VAL A 14 5.38 -3.14 -7.38
C VAL A 14 6.02 -2.13 -8.32
N THR A 15 7.26 -1.73 -8.02
CA THR A 15 8.08 -0.89 -8.92
C THR A 15 9.06 -1.80 -9.66
N PRO A 16 8.91 -1.98 -10.98
CA PRO A 16 9.87 -2.74 -11.78
C PRO A 16 11.16 -1.96 -11.95
N PHE A 17 12.29 -2.67 -11.91
CA PHE A 17 13.61 -2.10 -12.17
C PHE A 17 14.27 -2.77 -13.39
N ALA A 18 14.97 -1.98 -14.18
CA ALA A 18 15.84 -2.43 -15.26
C ALA A 18 17.10 -3.12 -14.69
N ALA A 19 17.91 -3.72 -15.57
CA ALA A 19 19.12 -4.44 -15.14
C ALA A 19 20.19 -3.53 -14.50
N ASP A 20 20.19 -2.24 -14.83
CA ASP A 20 21.07 -1.22 -14.27
C ASP A 20 20.53 -0.61 -12.95
N GLY A 21 19.37 -1.10 -12.47
CA GLY A 21 18.71 -0.62 -11.27
C GLY A 21 17.86 0.64 -11.48
N SER A 22 17.76 1.18 -12.69
CA SER A 22 16.84 2.28 -12.99
C SER A 22 15.37 1.81 -12.96
N VAL A 23 14.45 2.75 -12.72
CA VAL A 23 13.01 2.45 -12.75
C VAL A 23 12.55 2.18 -14.18
N ASP A 24 11.84 1.08 -14.39
CA ASP A 24 11.15 0.78 -15.65
C ASP A 24 9.71 1.31 -15.60
N ALA A 25 9.55 2.59 -15.90
CA ALA A 25 8.25 3.26 -15.83
C ALA A 25 7.24 2.68 -16.83
N ALA A 26 7.69 2.24 -18.02
CA ALA A 26 6.80 1.66 -19.03
C ALA A 26 6.19 0.33 -18.52
N ARG A 27 7.02 -0.52 -17.92
CA ARG A 27 6.57 -1.78 -17.31
C ARG A 27 5.64 -1.51 -16.10
N LEU A 28 5.93 -0.48 -15.30
CA LEU A 28 5.07 -0.06 -14.19
C LEU A 28 3.67 0.33 -14.68
N VAL A 29 3.59 1.22 -15.68
CA VAL A 29 2.32 1.67 -16.29
C VAL A 29 1.54 0.49 -16.86
N SER A 30 2.20 -0.40 -17.61
CA SER A 30 1.57 -1.61 -18.14
C SER A 30 0.97 -2.48 -17.01
N HIS A 31 1.68 -2.62 -15.90
CA HIS A 31 1.18 -3.38 -14.75
C HIS A 31 0.01 -2.69 -14.05
N ALA A 32 0.05 -1.37 -13.89
CA ALA A 32 -1.05 -0.59 -13.33
C ALA A 32 -2.34 -0.80 -14.13
N GLY A 33 -2.28 -0.73 -15.45
CA GLY A 33 -3.41 -1.02 -16.31
C GLY A 33 -3.96 -2.44 -16.14
N LYS A 34 -3.06 -3.43 -16.02
CA LYS A 34 -3.46 -4.84 -15.83
C LYS A 34 -4.16 -5.09 -14.50
N VAL A 35 -3.63 -4.60 -13.39
CA VAL A 35 -4.26 -4.82 -12.08
C VAL A 35 -5.64 -4.16 -12.00
N LEU A 36 -5.83 -2.99 -12.64
CA LEU A 36 -7.15 -2.36 -12.76
C LEU A 36 -8.11 -3.21 -13.60
N ALA A 37 -7.67 -3.68 -14.76
CA ALA A 37 -8.49 -4.53 -15.64
C ALA A 37 -8.85 -5.88 -14.98
N GLU A 38 -7.98 -6.40 -14.11
CA GLU A 38 -8.17 -7.65 -13.37
C GLU A 38 -8.99 -7.48 -12.08
N GLY A 39 -9.41 -6.27 -11.75
CA GLY A 39 -10.41 -6.02 -10.72
C GLY A 39 -9.96 -5.22 -9.50
N CYS A 40 -8.80 -4.58 -9.53
CA CYS A 40 -8.49 -3.54 -8.55
C CYS A 40 -9.35 -2.29 -8.81
N ASP A 41 -9.84 -1.66 -7.74
CA ASP A 41 -10.56 -0.39 -7.81
C ASP A 41 -9.59 0.79 -7.94
N SER A 42 -8.34 0.61 -7.47
CA SER A 42 -7.27 1.60 -7.48
C SER A 42 -5.91 0.93 -7.36
N PHE A 43 -4.83 1.71 -7.41
CA PHE A 43 -3.50 1.27 -7.02
C PHE A 43 -2.77 2.33 -6.21
N THR A 44 -1.80 1.88 -5.40
CA THR A 44 -0.99 2.73 -4.54
C THR A 44 0.47 2.64 -5.00
N LEU A 45 1.00 3.75 -5.52
CA LEU A 45 2.41 3.94 -5.84
C LEU A 45 3.23 4.15 -4.57
N PHE A 46 4.51 3.86 -4.60
CA PHE A 46 5.48 4.21 -3.55
C PHE A 46 5.16 3.64 -2.16
N GLY A 47 4.31 2.61 -2.07
CA GLY A 47 4.13 1.85 -0.84
C GLY A 47 5.35 0.98 -0.53
N THR A 48 5.31 0.23 0.59
CA THR A 48 6.38 -0.69 0.98
C THR A 48 6.65 -1.74 -0.10
N THR A 49 5.60 -2.35 -0.65
CA THR A 49 5.70 -3.34 -1.73
C THR A 49 6.30 -2.74 -3.02
N GLY A 50 6.07 -1.46 -3.27
CA GLY A 50 6.64 -0.72 -4.39
C GLY A 50 8.01 -0.10 -4.11
N GLU A 51 8.67 -0.49 -3.00
CA GLU A 51 10.00 0.00 -2.62
C GLU A 51 10.10 1.54 -2.55
N GLY A 52 8.98 2.21 -2.23
CA GLY A 52 8.88 3.67 -2.21
C GLY A 52 9.89 4.34 -1.28
N TYR A 53 10.31 3.65 -0.22
CA TYR A 53 11.35 4.11 0.69
C TYR A 53 12.73 4.28 0.02
N GLY A 54 12.99 3.58 -1.09
CA GLY A 54 14.25 3.60 -1.84
C GLY A 54 14.20 4.44 -3.13
N LEU A 55 13.10 5.15 -3.41
CA LEU A 55 12.96 5.98 -4.61
C LEU A 55 13.31 7.45 -4.32
N SER A 56 14.17 8.00 -5.13
CA SER A 56 14.50 9.44 -5.13
C SER A 56 13.30 10.28 -5.57
N MET A 57 13.32 11.58 -5.26
CA MET A 57 12.29 12.52 -5.71
C MET A 57 12.18 12.57 -7.24
N LYS A 58 13.32 12.52 -7.95
CA LYS A 58 13.37 12.50 -9.42
C LYS A 58 12.70 11.25 -10.01
N GLU A 59 12.90 10.09 -9.39
CA GLU A 59 12.25 8.84 -9.82
C GLU A 59 10.74 8.85 -9.54
N ARG A 60 10.34 9.40 -8.40
CA ARG A 60 8.91 9.58 -8.07
C ARG A 60 8.24 10.50 -9.09
N GLU A 61 8.88 11.61 -9.44
CA GLU A 61 8.41 12.55 -10.46
C GLU A 61 8.27 11.86 -11.83
N ALA A 62 9.29 11.12 -12.25
CA ALA A 62 9.28 10.40 -13.52
C ALA A 62 8.16 9.32 -13.58
N ILE A 63 7.94 8.60 -12.47
CA ILE A 63 6.84 7.62 -12.37
C ILE A 63 5.48 8.31 -12.47
N LEU A 64 5.26 9.38 -11.72
CA LEU A 64 4.00 10.13 -11.75
C LEU A 64 3.73 10.71 -13.14
N ALA A 65 4.74 11.28 -13.78
CA ALA A 65 4.62 11.80 -15.14
C ALA A 65 4.30 10.69 -16.17
N ALA A 66 4.95 9.51 -16.05
CA ALA A 66 4.68 8.38 -16.93
C ALA A 66 3.26 7.85 -16.77
N VAL A 67 2.75 7.83 -15.54
CA VAL A 67 1.39 7.40 -15.22
C VAL A 67 0.37 8.43 -15.72
N ALA A 68 0.58 9.72 -15.50
CA ALA A 68 -0.29 10.80 -15.96
C ALA A 68 -0.34 10.93 -17.51
N GLY A 69 0.69 10.48 -18.20
CA GLY A 69 0.78 10.46 -19.66
C GLY A 69 -0.01 9.33 -20.33
N THR A 70 -0.85 8.60 -19.59
CA THR A 70 -1.63 7.47 -20.11
C THR A 70 -3.12 7.78 -20.17
N ASP A 71 -3.86 7.01 -20.96
CA ASP A 71 -5.35 7.06 -21.03
C ASP A 71 -6.03 6.36 -19.82
N LEU A 72 -5.23 5.91 -18.83
CA LEU A 72 -5.78 5.39 -17.58
C LEU A 72 -6.49 6.56 -16.87
N ASP A 73 -7.76 6.38 -16.52
CA ASP A 73 -8.51 7.36 -15.70
C ASP A 73 -7.89 7.43 -14.30
N MET A 74 -6.94 8.34 -14.16
CA MET A 74 -6.02 8.39 -13.02
C MET A 74 -6.56 9.19 -11.84
N GLY A 75 -7.49 10.13 -12.10
CA GLY A 75 -7.92 11.13 -11.11
C GLY A 75 -8.52 10.53 -9.84
N ASP A 76 -9.20 9.39 -9.96
CA ASP A 76 -9.85 8.72 -8.83
C ASP A 76 -9.17 7.42 -8.37
N LYS A 77 -8.10 6.97 -9.07
CA LYS A 77 -7.57 5.60 -8.90
C LYS A 77 -6.17 5.53 -8.33
N ILE A 78 -5.49 6.66 -8.09
CA ILE A 78 -4.11 6.63 -7.61
C ILE A 78 -4.00 7.12 -6.18
N TYR A 79 -3.31 6.34 -5.38
CA TYR A 79 -2.77 6.76 -4.09
C TYR A 79 -1.24 6.75 -4.15
N ALA A 80 -0.60 7.60 -3.36
CA ALA A 80 0.86 7.67 -3.29
C ALA A 80 1.37 7.48 -1.87
N GLY A 81 2.35 6.60 -1.69
CA GLY A 81 3.03 6.41 -0.41
C GLY A 81 3.99 7.55 -0.09
N VAL A 82 3.90 8.05 1.12
CA VAL A 82 4.86 8.98 1.73
C VAL A 82 5.59 8.23 2.83
N SER A 83 6.90 8.08 2.67
CA SER A 83 7.77 7.43 3.66
C SER A 83 9.06 8.23 3.79
N ALA A 84 9.14 9.02 4.85
CA ALA A 84 10.25 9.93 5.11
C ALA A 84 10.53 10.02 6.61
N VAL A 85 11.77 10.35 6.96
CA VAL A 85 12.16 10.62 8.35
C VAL A 85 12.05 12.12 8.63
N SER A 86 12.51 12.97 7.71
CA SER A 86 12.42 14.42 7.84
C SER A 86 11.03 14.93 7.44
N ILE A 87 10.60 16.00 8.11
CA ILE A 87 9.35 16.70 7.75
C ILE A 87 9.46 17.29 6.34
N ASP A 88 10.62 17.80 5.97
CA ASP A 88 10.85 18.40 4.64
C ASP A 88 10.67 17.39 3.50
N ASP A 89 11.21 16.18 3.66
CA ASP A 89 11.03 15.11 2.67
C ASP A 89 9.57 14.64 2.62
N ALA A 90 8.92 14.51 3.78
CA ALA A 90 7.51 14.14 3.84
C ALA A 90 6.63 15.16 3.11
N VAL A 91 6.87 16.45 3.32
CA VAL A 91 6.17 17.55 2.63
C VAL A 91 6.47 17.54 1.14
N SER A 92 7.72 17.36 0.74
CA SER A 92 8.14 17.33 -0.65
C SER A 92 7.51 16.16 -1.42
N GLN A 93 7.55 14.94 -0.84
CA GLN A 93 6.89 13.76 -1.41
C GLN A 93 5.38 13.96 -1.53
N SER A 94 4.76 14.54 -0.51
CA SER A 94 3.32 14.80 -0.50
C SER A 94 2.92 15.81 -1.57
N LYS A 95 3.61 16.95 -1.67
CA LYS A 95 3.31 17.98 -2.65
C LYS A 95 3.49 17.46 -4.06
N LEU A 96 4.61 16.78 -4.35
CA LEU A 96 4.85 16.17 -5.66
C LEU A 96 3.70 15.25 -6.09
N ALA A 97 3.22 14.39 -5.19
CA ALA A 97 2.12 13.49 -5.49
C ALA A 97 0.79 14.24 -5.67
N LEU A 98 0.48 15.20 -4.81
CA LEU A 98 -0.77 15.97 -4.86
C LEU A 98 -0.82 16.93 -6.07
N ASP A 99 0.33 17.46 -6.52
CA ASP A 99 0.46 18.24 -7.75
C ASP A 99 0.18 17.38 -9.01
N ALA A 100 0.53 16.09 -8.96
CA ALA A 100 0.18 15.11 -9.99
C ALA A 100 -1.27 14.61 -9.88
N ASP A 101 -2.08 15.26 -9.05
CA ASP A 101 -3.51 14.99 -8.83
C ASP A 101 -3.83 13.56 -8.35
N VAL A 102 -2.97 12.95 -7.53
CA VAL A 102 -3.33 11.69 -6.87
C VAL A 102 -4.52 11.91 -5.93
N ARG A 103 -5.35 10.87 -5.80
CA ARG A 103 -6.54 10.88 -4.95
C ARG A 103 -6.22 11.10 -3.47
N GLY A 104 -5.10 10.54 -2.99
CA GLY A 104 -4.70 10.64 -1.61
C GLY A 104 -3.32 10.07 -1.33
N LEU A 105 -2.92 10.18 -0.07
CA LEU A 105 -1.60 9.80 0.40
C LEU A 105 -1.68 8.64 1.40
N LEU A 106 -0.86 7.62 1.23
CA LEU A 106 -0.59 6.61 2.25
C LEU A 106 0.62 7.07 3.08
N PHE A 107 0.37 7.64 4.25
CA PHE A 107 1.35 8.40 5.01
C PHE A 107 1.92 7.59 6.18
N ALA A 108 3.16 7.11 6.04
CA ALA A 108 3.85 6.35 7.08
C ALA A 108 4.42 7.29 8.17
N PRO A 109 4.54 6.82 9.43
CA PRO A 109 5.25 7.55 10.48
C PRO A 109 6.76 7.62 10.17
N PRO A 110 7.51 8.55 10.79
CA PRO A 110 8.97 8.53 10.72
C PRO A 110 9.49 7.26 11.38
N PHE A 111 10.46 6.60 10.75
CA PHE A 111 10.80 5.20 11.07
C PHE A 111 12.24 4.99 11.60
N TYR A 112 13.10 6.00 11.59
CA TYR A 112 14.49 5.83 12.03
C TYR A 112 14.61 5.78 13.55
N LEU A 113 14.00 6.75 14.25
CA LEU A 113 13.98 6.82 15.70
C LEU A 113 12.90 5.88 16.26
N LYS A 114 13.31 4.97 17.16
CA LYS A 114 12.41 4.01 17.81
C LYS A 114 11.94 4.51 19.17
N GLY A 115 10.81 3.99 19.64
CA GLY A 115 10.25 4.36 20.93
C GLY A 115 9.76 5.82 21.00
N VAL A 116 9.31 6.34 19.85
CA VAL A 116 8.73 7.70 19.78
C VAL A 116 7.35 7.67 20.42
N GLU A 117 7.11 8.62 21.32
CA GLU A 117 5.81 8.79 21.97
C GLU A 117 4.79 9.48 21.05
N ASP A 118 3.51 9.28 21.31
CA ASP A 118 2.40 9.86 20.53
C ASP A 118 2.48 11.38 20.43
N GLU A 119 2.99 12.08 21.45
CA GLU A 119 3.16 13.53 21.40
C GLU A 119 4.15 13.95 20.31
N GLY A 120 5.27 13.26 20.20
CA GLY A 120 6.27 13.47 19.14
C GLY A 120 5.72 13.14 17.75
N LEU A 121 4.96 12.06 17.63
CA LEU A 121 4.32 11.66 16.37
C LEU A 121 3.24 12.67 15.96
N TYR A 122 2.41 13.11 16.91
CA TYR A 122 1.40 14.13 16.67
C TYR A 122 2.03 15.43 16.15
N ALA A 123 3.10 15.90 16.82
CA ALA A 123 3.82 17.09 16.39
C ALA A 123 4.43 16.94 14.99
N TRP A 124 4.99 15.76 14.67
CA TRP A 124 5.58 15.47 13.37
C TRP A 124 4.52 15.47 12.25
N PHE A 125 3.43 14.72 12.42
CA PHE A 125 2.33 14.68 11.45
C PHE A 125 1.68 16.04 11.27
N SER A 126 1.39 16.74 12.38
CA SER A 126 0.75 18.07 12.33
C SER A 126 1.59 19.06 11.54
N ARG A 127 2.88 19.17 11.84
CA ARG A 127 3.78 20.06 11.10
C ARG A 127 3.88 19.70 9.62
N ALA A 128 3.91 18.41 9.29
CA ALA A 128 3.93 17.99 7.89
C ALA A 128 2.63 18.40 7.17
N ILE A 129 1.47 18.14 7.76
CA ILE A 129 0.14 18.49 7.19
C ILE A 129 0.00 20.01 7.05
N GLU A 130 0.36 20.78 8.07
CA GLU A 130 0.35 22.25 8.02
C GLU A 130 1.22 22.81 6.89
N ARG A 131 2.39 22.23 6.67
CA ARG A 131 3.32 22.66 5.61
C ARG A 131 2.93 22.19 4.21
N ILE A 132 2.18 21.09 4.09
CA ILE A 132 1.51 20.73 2.83
C ILE A 132 0.46 21.82 2.52
N GLY A 133 -0.19 22.36 3.53
CA GLY A 133 -1.10 23.48 3.44
C GLY A 133 -2.42 23.11 2.77
N ARG A 134 -2.94 24.00 1.93
CA ARG A 134 -4.26 23.84 1.28
C ARG A 134 -4.38 22.61 0.38
N MET A 135 -3.27 22.02 -0.01
CA MET A 135 -3.24 20.81 -0.82
C MET A 135 -3.50 19.55 0.00
N ALA A 136 -3.33 19.59 1.32
CA ALA A 136 -3.48 18.43 2.20
C ALA A 136 -4.90 17.85 2.07
N ARG A 137 -4.98 16.66 1.50
CA ARG A 137 -6.23 15.91 1.30
C ARG A 137 -5.96 14.40 1.24
N GLY A 138 -6.98 13.62 1.58
CA GLY A 138 -6.97 12.18 1.32
C GLY A 138 -5.88 11.41 2.07
N ILE A 139 -5.49 11.84 3.27
CA ILE A 139 -4.43 11.20 4.03
C ILE A 139 -4.96 9.93 4.71
N ILE A 140 -4.33 8.80 4.40
CA ILE A 140 -4.49 7.51 5.04
C ILE A 140 -3.26 7.29 5.92
N LEU A 141 -3.44 7.24 7.23
CA LEU A 141 -2.34 6.96 8.17
C LEU A 141 -1.91 5.50 8.04
N TYR A 142 -0.61 5.25 7.96
CA TYR A 142 -0.09 3.92 7.69
C TYR A 142 0.50 3.27 8.95
N HIS A 143 -0.31 2.44 9.61
CA HIS A 143 0.12 1.61 10.74
C HIS A 143 0.82 0.34 10.22
N ILE A 144 2.14 0.32 10.23
CA ILE A 144 2.99 -0.80 9.79
C ILE A 144 4.17 -1.02 10.76
N PRO A 145 3.91 -1.35 12.04
CA PRO A 145 4.95 -1.43 13.07
C PRO A 145 6.01 -2.49 12.77
N GLY A 146 5.68 -3.54 12.03
CA GLY A 146 6.66 -4.56 11.61
C GLY A 146 7.80 -4.02 10.73
N GLN A 147 7.59 -2.91 10.02
CA GLN A 147 8.60 -2.24 9.21
C GLN A 147 9.17 -1.00 9.88
N THR A 148 8.31 -0.17 10.44
CA THR A 148 8.72 1.11 11.01
C THR A 148 9.22 1.00 12.45
N SER A 149 8.81 -0.02 13.20
CA SER A 149 8.92 -0.13 14.66
C SER A 149 8.30 1.08 15.40
N VAL A 150 7.40 1.81 14.71
CA VAL A 150 6.68 2.97 15.23
C VAL A 150 5.19 2.70 15.03
N PRO A 151 4.46 2.32 16.08
CA PRO A 151 3.01 2.11 15.99
C PRO A 151 2.28 3.46 15.88
N ILE A 152 1.11 3.43 15.27
CA ILE A 152 0.14 4.53 15.33
C ILE A 152 -0.96 4.10 16.30
N SER A 153 -1.17 4.85 17.37
CA SER A 153 -2.21 4.54 18.35
C SER A 153 -3.59 5.05 17.88
N VAL A 154 -4.64 4.49 18.44
CA VAL A 154 -6.02 4.97 18.25
C VAL A 154 -6.16 6.43 18.72
N GLU A 155 -5.52 6.78 19.83
CA GLU A 155 -5.54 8.15 20.37
C GLU A 155 -4.84 9.14 19.45
N LEU A 156 -3.70 8.78 18.86
CA LEU A 156 -3.02 9.62 17.87
C LEU A 156 -3.93 9.89 16.66
N VAL A 157 -4.63 8.86 16.15
CA VAL A 157 -5.61 9.02 15.06
C VAL A 157 -6.73 9.98 15.46
N SER A 158 -7.27 9.84 16.68
CA SER A 158 -8.32 10.73 17.21
C SER A 158 -7.86 12.19 17.22
N ARG A 159 -6.66 12.44 17.71
CA ARG A 159 -6.07 13.79 17.79
C ARG A 159 -5.86 14.40 16.41
N LEU A 160 -5.24 13.66 15.50
CA LEU A 160 -4.97 14.11 14.13
C LEU A 160 -6.27 14.39 13.36
N LYS A 161 -7.27 13.50 13.46
CA LYS A 161 -8.58 13.69 12.85
C LYS A 161 -9.28 14.95 13.35
N LYS A 162 -9.21 15.21 14.66
CA LYS A 162 -9.78 16.41 15.28
C LYS A 162 -9.09 17.69 14.81
N SER A 163 -7.78 17.69 14.68
CA SER A 163 -6.99 18.85 14.28
C SER A 163 -7.06 19.16 12.79
N PHE A 164 -7.27 18.11 11.96
CA PHE A 164 -7.31 18.22 10.49
C PHE A 164 -8.60 17.62 9.92
N PRO A 165 -9.77 18.25 10.18
CA PRO A 165 -11.06 17.72 9.73
C PRO A 165 -11.11 17.57 8.21
N GLY A 166 -11.53 16.40 7.72
CA GLY A 166 -11.64 16.10 6.30
C GLY A 166 -10.31 15.81 5.58
N VAL A 167 -9.17 16.00 6.24
CA VAL A 167 -7.84 15.68 5.67
C VAL A 167 -7.49 14.21 5.91
N ILE A 168 -7.69 13.71 7.14
CA ILE A 168 -7.49 12.30 7.48
C ILE A 168 -8.74 11.53 7.07
N ILE A 169 -8.59 10.63 6.10
CA ILE A 169 -9.71 9.86 5.54
C ILE A 169 -9.67 8.37 5.91
N GLY A 170 -8.55 7.87 6.42
CA GLY A 170 -8.43 6.45 6.73
C GLY A 170 -7.20 6.09 7.55
N VAL A 171 -7.19 4.82 7.93
CA VAL A 171 -6.04 4.14 8.52
C VAL A 171 -5.82 2.85 7.74
N LYS A 172 -4.60 2.61 7.27
CA LYS A 172 -4.19 1.29 6.77
C LYS A 172 -3.47 0.56 7.89
N ASP A 173 -4.04 -0.55 8.34
CA ASP A 173 -3.43 -1.44 9.31
C ASP A 173 -2.72 -2.61 8.61
N SER A 174 -1.42 -2.68 8.77
CA SER A 174 -0.53 -3.76 8.33
C SER A 174 0.24 -4.38 9.51
N SER A 175 -0.34 -4.36 10.70
CA SER A 175 0.22 -5.01 11.89
C SER A 175 0.16 -6.54 11.81
N GLY A 176 -0.81 -7.08 11.06
CA GLY A 176 -1.14 -8.51 11.05
C GLY A 176 -1.84 -8.98 12.33
N ARG A 177 -2.26 -8.07 13.20
CA ARG A 177 -2.92 -8.35 14.47
C ARG A 177 -4.38 -7.96 14.43
N TRP A 178 -5.23 -8.92 14.78
CA TRP A 178 -6.67 -8.65 14.82
C TRP A 178 -7.05 -7.56 15.85
N GLU A 179 -6.36 -7.54 16.99
CA GLU A 179 -6.60 -6.60 18.07
C GLU A 179 -6.42 -5.15 17.63
N ASP A 180 -5.40 -4.88 16.80
CA ASP A 180 -5.13 -3.54 16.25
C ASP A 180 -6.22 -3.15 15.25
N ALA A 181 -6.53 -4.04 14.29
CA ALA A 181 -7.61 -3.83 13.33
C ALA A 181 -8.96 -3.57 14.03
N GLN A 182 -9.29 -4.39 15.05
CA GLN A 182 -10.52 -4.26 15.81
C GLN A 182 -10.60 -2.94 16.58
N ALA A 183 -9.47 -2.48 17.15
CA ALA A 183 -9.40 -1.20 17.86
C ALA A 183 -9.68 -0.03 16.91
N PHE A 184 -9.06 0.00 15.72
CA PHE A 184 -9.34 1.04 14.73
C PHE A 184 -10.79 0.99 14.22
N LEU A 185 -11.33 -0.20 13.97
CA LEU A 185 -12.72 -0.36 13.53
C LEU A 185 -13.72 0.15 14.56
N ARG A 186 -13.46 -0.12 15.84
CA ARG A 186 -14.36 0.30 16.94
C ARG A 186 -14.33 1.81 17.15
N GLU A 187 -13.14 2.41 17.17
CA GLU A 187 -12.97 3.82 17.55
C GLU A 187 -13.04 4.78 16.34
N HIS A 188 -12.78 4.28 15.13
CA HIS A 188 -12.67 5.08 13.91
C HIS A 188 -13.43 4.47 12.72
N GLY A 189 -14.53 3.74 12.98
CA GLY A 189 -15.33 3.11 11.92
C GLY A 189 -15.98 4.09 10.92
N GLU A 190 -15.91 5.40 11.16
CA GLU A 190 -16.28 6.45 10.22
C GLU A 190 -15.18 6.73 9.19
N LEU A 191 -13.93 6.37 9.48
CA LEU A 191 -12.80 6.44 8.55
C LEU A 191 -12.73 5.16 7.71
N ALA A 192 -12.02 5.23 6.59
CA ALA A 192 -11.69 4.05 5.82
C ALA A 192 -10.63 3.22 6.58
N ILE A 193 -11.05 2.17 7.26
CA ILE A 193 -10.13 1.20 7.86
C ILE A 193 -9.78 0.16 6.80
N LEU A 194 -8.50 0.11 6.43
CA LEU A 194 -7.96 -0.73 5.36
C LEU A 194 -7.02 -1.77 5.93
N ILE A 195 -7.18 -3.00 5.52
CA ILE A 195 -6.42 -4.14 6.05
C ILE A 195 -5.30 -4.51 5.10
N GLY A 196 -4.08 -4.59 5.62
CA GLY A 196 -2.89 -4.95 4.84
C GLY A 196 -2.53 -6.43 4.87
N ASP A 197 -3.00 -7.18 5.86
CA ASP A 197 -2.87 -8.64 5.93
C ASP A 197 -4.17 -9.30 5.46
N GLU A 198 -4.13 -9.88 4.27
CA GLU A 198 -5.31 -10.39 3.59
C GLU A 198 -5.97 -11.57 4.31
N ARG A 199 -5.26 -12.24 5.24
CA ARG A 199 -5.82 -13.31 6.09
C ARG A 199 -6.89 -12.81 7.05
N LEU A 200 -6.81 -11.53 7.44
CA LEU A 200 -7.78 -10.88 8.32
C LEU A 200 -8.92 -10.21 7.54
N LEU A 201 -8.80 -10.10 6.22
CA LEU A 201 -9.61 -9.20 5.40
C LEU A 201 -11.11 -9.54 5.45
N ALA A 202 -11.51 -10.81 5.26
CA ALA A 202 -12.92 -11.19 5.28
C ALA A 202 -13.59 -10.86 6.63
N ARG A 203 -12.91 -11.20 7.73
CA ARG A 203 -13.36 -10.89 9.10
C ARG A 203 -13.49 -9.40 9.31
N ALA A 204 -12.51 -8.63 8.85
CA ALA A 204 -12.49 -7.18 9.03
C ALA A 204 -13.58 -6.49 8.18
N VAL A 205 -13.82 -6.93 6.97
CA VAL A 205 -14.91 -6.41 6.11
C VAL A 205 -16.28 -6.65 6.77
N ARG A 206 -16.52 -7.84 7.30
CA ARG A 206 -17.74 -8.13 8.07
C ARG A 206 -17.87 -7.26 9.34
N ALA A 207 -16.75 -6.79 9.88
CA ALA A 207 -16.70 -5.87 11.01
C ALA A 207 -16.71 -4.37 10.61
N GLY A 208 -16.82 -4.06 9.31
CA GLY A 208 -16.93 -2.68 8.79
C GLY A 208 -15.69 -2.09 8.13
N ALA A 209 -14.63 -2.88 7.92
CA ALA A 209 -13.48 -2.44 7.11
C ALA A 209 -13.92 -2.14 5.67
N GLN A 210 -13.34 -1.09 5.08
CA GLN A 210 -13.78 -0.60 3.77
C GLN A 210 -12.94 -1.09 2.60
N GLY A 211 -11.93 -1.92 2.84
CA GLY A 211 -11.12 -2.46 1.76
C GLY A 211 -9.69 -2.77 2.18
N SER A 212 -8.81 -2.79 1.19
CA SER A 212 -7.39 -3.13 1.37
C SER A 212 -6.48 -2.35 0.43
N ILE A 213 -5.27 -2.07 0.91
CA ILE A 213 -4.11 -1.76 0.08
C ILE A 213 -3.09 -2.88 0.34
N CYS A 214 -2.88 -3.79 -0.61
CA CYS A 214 -2.15 -5.02 -0.33
C CYS A 214 -1.24 -5.52 -1.47
N GLY A 215 -0.29 -6.39 -1.10
CA GLY A 215 0.70 -6.94 -2.03
C GLY A 215 0.12 -8.01 -2.96
N LEU A 216 -0.76 -8.87 -2.45
CA LEU A 216 -1.37 -9.96 -3.22
C LEU A 216 -2.18 -9.46 -4.43
N ALA A 217 -2.67 -8.22 -4.37
CA ALA A 217 -3.39 -7.58 -5.48
C ALA A 217 -2.53 -7.37 -6.75
N ASN A 218 -1.20 -7.51 -6.68
CA ASN A 218 -0.34 -7.50 -7.87
C ASN A 218 -0.48 -8.78 -8.71
N VAL A 219 -0.90 -9.88 -8.10
CA VAL A 219 -0.86 -11.22 -8.73
C VAL A 219 -2.20 -11.93 -8.77
N ALA A 220 -3.14 -11.59 -7.88
CA ALA A 220 -4.43 -12.28 -7.78
C ALA A 220 -5.59 -11.36 -7.35
N PRO A 221 -5.79 -10.19 -8.00
CA PRO A 221 -6.83 -9.25 -7.58
C PRO A 221 -8.24 -9.86 -7.68
N GLY A 222 -8.50 -10.72 -8.65
CA GLY A 222 -9.80 -11.38 -8.80
C GLY A 222 -10.21 -12.26 -7.63
N LEU A 223 -9.26 -12.83 -6.89
CA LEU A 223 -9.55 -13.61 -5.66
C LEU A 223 -9.95 -12.70 -4.49
N LEU A 224 -9.46 -11.47 -4.46
CA LEU A 224 -9.69 -10.53 -3.37
C LEU A 224 -11.01 -9.77 -3.50
N ARG A 225 -11.56 -9.63 -4.71
CA ARG A 225 -12.84 -8.91 -4.91
C ARG A 225 -13.99 -9.47 -4.07
N PRO A 226 -14.31 -10.78 -4.09
CA PRO A 226 -15.40 -11.31 -3.26
C PRO A 226 -15.13 -11.15 -1.77
N VAL A 227 -13.85 -11.19 -1.35
CA VAL A 227 -13.46 -10.98 0.05
C VAL A 227 -13.79 -9.54 0.49
N ILE A 228 -13.48 -8.56 -0.36
CA ILE A 228 -13.65 -7.13 -0.05
C ILE A 228 -15.10 -6.68 -0.22
N HIS A 229 -15.75 -7.07 -1.31
CA HIS A 229 -17.09 -6.55 -1.62
C HIS A 229 -18.21 -7.33 -0.96
N GLU A 230 -17.97 -8.59 -0.58
CA GLU A 230 -19.00 -9.49 -0.07
C GLU A 230 -18.65 -10.08 1.32
N GLY A 231 -17.46 -9.81 1.85
CA GLY A 231 -16.97 -10.38 3.12
C GLY A 231 -16.81 -11.90 3.09
N LYS A 232 -16.67 -12.49 1.89
CA LYS A 232 -16.51 -13.94 1.72
C LYS A 232 -15.14 -14.41 2.17
N ASP A 233 -15.10 -15.47 2.94
CA ASP A 233 -13.85 -16.16 3.25
C ASP A 233 -13.26 -16.80 1.99
N SER A 234 -11.93 -16.89 1.92
CA SER A 234 -11.21 -17.50 0.81
C SER A 234 -9.99 -18.25 1.32
N ASP A 235 -10.07 -19.58 1.36
CA ASP A 235 -8.93 -20.43 1.71
C ASP A 235 -7.75 -20.24 0.77
N LYS A 236 -8.00 -19.97 -0.51
CA LYS A 236 -6.95 -19.66 -1.49
C LYS A 236 -6.18 -18.40 -1.08
N VAL A 237 -6.87 -17.34 -0.67
CA VAL A 237 -6.22 -16.10 -0.20
C VAL A 237 -5.35 -16.40 1.02
N VAL A 238 -5.87 -17.10 2.01
CA VAL A 238 -5.12 -17.45 3.23
C VAL A 238 -3.87 -18.27 2.88
N ARG A 239 -4.01 -19.32 2.07
CA ARG A 239 -2.89 -20.17 1.64
C ARG A 239 -1.83 -19.41 0.85
N LEU A 240 -2.23 -18.49 -0.03
CA LEU A 240 -1.31 -17.65 -0.80
C LEU A 240 -0.52 -16.71 0.12
N VAL A 241 -1.19 -16.05 1.07
CA VAL A 241 -0.52 -15.17 2.02
C VAL A 241 0.43 -15.94 2.93
N ASP A 242 0.00 -17.10 3.44
CA ASP A 242 0.86 -17.97 4.25
C ASP A 242 2.10 -18.44 3.47
N MET A 243 1.94 -18.79 2.20
CA MET A 243 3.06 -19.15 1.32
C MET A 243 4.02 -17.96 1.14
N ILE A 244 3.50 -16.77 0.86
CA ILE A 244 4.32 -15.55 0.70
C ILE A 244 5.05 -15.22 2.00
N CYS A 245 4.37 -15.30 3.16
CA CYS A 245 4.95 -14.95 4.46
C CYS A 245 5.99 -15.94 4.98
N ARG A 246 6.07 -17.17 4.43
CA ARG A 246 7.18 -18.10 4.72
C ARG A 246 8.50 -17.72 4.05
N LEU A 247 8.48 -16.80 3.13
CA LEU A 247 9.61 -16.30 2.34
C LEU A 247 9.81 -14.79 2.58
N PRO A 248 10.92 -14.19 2.12
CA PRO A 248 11.03 -12.73 2.09
C PRO A 248 9.88 -12.11 1.28
N VAL A 249 8.99 -11.37 1.93
CA VAL A 249 7.68 -10.98 1.35
C VAL A 249 7.82 -10.16 0.07
N LEU A 250 8.61 -9.08 0.08
CA LEU A 250 8.73 -8.19 -1.07
C LEU A 250 9.32 -8.87 -2.30
N PRO A 251 10.49 -9.56 -2.21
CA PRO A 251 11.04 -10.31 -3.33
C PRO A 251 10.10 -11.40 -3.83
N THR A 252 9.33 -12.04 -2.94
CA THR A 252 8.38 -13.09 -3.32
C THR A 252 7.21 -12.50 -4.12
N VAL A 253 6.61 -11.39 -3.69
CA VAL A 253 5.55 -10.72 -4.45
C VAL A 253 6.06 -10.31 -5.84
N LYS A 254 7.26 -9.76 -5.95
CA LYS A 254 7.86 -9.39 -7.24
C LYS A 254 8.16 -10.60 -8.13
N ALA A 255 8.68 -11.69 -7.56
CA ALA A 255 8.91 -12.94 -8.30
C ALA A 255 7.59 -13.55 -8.82
N LEU A 256 6.53 -13.55 -8.00
CA LEU A 256 5.20 -13.99 -8.42
C LEU A 256 4.59 -13.05 -9.46
N THR A 257 4.82 -11.74 -9.35
CA THR A 257 4.40 -10.79 -10.40
C THR A 257 5.10 -11.10 -11.71
N ALA A 258 6.41 -11.39 -11.70
CA ALA A 258 7.16 -11.81 -12.88
C ALA A 258 6.60 -13.10 -13.49
N HIS A 259 6.22 -14.07 -12.66
CA HIS A 259 5.61 -15.32 -13.08
C HIS A 259 4.24 -15.10 -13.77
N VAL A 260 3.33 -14.39 -13.09
CA VAL A 260 1.97 -14.14 -13.60
C VAL A 260 2.00 -13.28 -14.87
N ARG A 261 2.91 -12.29 -14.93
CA ARG A 261 3.07 -11.41 -16.10
C ARG A 261 3.89 -12.03 -17.21
N LYS A 262 4.52 -13.21 -16.98
CA LYS A 262 5.46 -13.88 -17.90
C LYS A 262 6.60 -12.95 -18.34
N ASP A 263 7.10 -12.13 -17.41
CA ASP A 263 8.12 -11.11 -17.65
C ASP A 263 9.05 -11.00 -16.44
N GLY A 264 10.27 -11.51 -16.57
CA GLY A 264 11.28 -11.52 -15.52
C GLY A 264 11.69 -10.12 -15.00
N GLY A 265 11.39 -9.06 -15.75
CA GLY A 265 11.71 -7.69 -15.36
C GLY A 265 10.97 -7.22 -14.09
N TYR A 266 9.88 -7.86 -13.71
CA TYR A 266 9.19 -7.54 -12.45
C TYR A 266 9.89 -8.10 -11.21
N GLY A 267 10.73 -9.13 -11.35
CA GLY A 267 11.33 -9.83 -10.21
C GLY A 267 12.52 -9.13 -9.55
N ARG A 268 13.06 -8.08 -10.18
CA ARG A 268 14.27 -7.40 -9.67
C ARG A 268 13.97 -6.51 -8.48
N MET A 269 14.82 -6.65 -7.46
CA MET A 269 14.85 -5.77 -6.29
C MET A 269 15.95 -4.72 -6.44
N ARG A 270 15.89 -3.69 -5.61
CA ARG A 270 16.97 -2.70 -5.50
C ARG A 270 17.71 -2.87 -4.16
N PRO A 271 19.05 -2.77 -4.12
CA PRO A 271 19.78 -2.76 -2.85
C PRO A 271 19.23 -1.71 -1.86
N PRO A 272 19.20 -2.01 -0.56
CA PRO A 272 19.83 -3.17 0.11
C PRO A 272 19.04 -4.49 0.02
N ALA A 273 17.83 -4.49 -0.57
CA ALA A 273 17.11 -5.73 -0.80
C ALA A 273 17.74 -6.54 -1.97
N THR A 274 17.50 -7.84 -1.97
CA THR A 274 18.00 -8.77 -2.98
C THR A 274 16.85 -9.49 -3.66
N ASP A 275 17.04 -9.89 -4.89
CA ASP A 275 16.10 -10.73 -5.61
C ASP A 275 15.84 -12.03 -4.83
N LEU A 276 14.66 -12.60 -5.00
CA LEU A 276 14.39 -13.92 -4.47
C LEU A 276 15.30 -14.96 -5.18
N ASP A 277 15.89 -15.86 -4.39
CA ASP A 277 16.68 -16.96 -4.94
C ASP A 277 15.91 -17.67 -6.08
N PRO A 278 16.55 -17.95 -7.24
CA PRO A 278 15.84 -18.51 -8.38
C PRO A 278 15.18 -19.87 -8.14
N ALA A 279 15.72 -20.71 -7.24
CA ALA A 279 15.09 -21.99 -6.89
C ALA A 279 13.86 -21.75 -6.00
N LEU A 280 13.94 -20.82 -5.05
CA LEU A 280 12.79 -20.40 -4.24
C LEU A 280 11.71 -19.74 -5.10
N ALA A 281 12.08 -18.90 -6.07
CA ALA A 281 11.14 -18.28 -6.99
C ALA A 281 10.36 -19.31 -7.82
N ARG A 282 11.04 -20.32 -8.37
CA ARG A 282 10.38 -21.42 -9.08
C ARG A 282 9.45 -22.23 -8.18
N LYS A 283 9.88 -22.50 -6.93
CA LYS A 283 9.06 -23.24 -5.96
C LYS A 283 7.81 -22.44 -5.57
N ALA A 284 7.97 -21.15 -5.31
CA ALA A 284 6.84 -20.26 -5.00
C ALA A 284 5.84 -20.18 -6.17
N ALA A 285 6.33 -20.07 -7.41
CA ALA A 285 5.49 -20.04 -8.60
C ALA A 285 4.69 -21.36 -8.76
N ALA A 286 5.32 -22.52 -8.61
CA ALA A 286 4.64 -23.81 -8.69
C ALA A 286 3.60 -24.01 -7.57
N GLU A 287 3.89 -23.57 -6.35
CA GLU A 287 2.94 -23.60 -5.23
C GLU A 287 1.77 -22.64 -5.47
N PHE A 288 2.05 -21.43 -6.00
CA PHE A 288 1.03 -20.45 -6.41
C PHE A 288 0.06 -21.06 -7.43
N ASP A 289 0.57 -21.66 -8.51
CA ASP A 289 -0.25 -22.29 -9.54
C ASP A 289 -1.10 -23.44 -8.97
N THR A 290 -0.52 -24.25 -8.08
CA THR A 290 -1.23 -25.34 -7.39
C THR A 290 -2.38 -24.82 -6.53
N ILE A 291 -2.17 -23.73 -5.77
CA ILE A 291 -3.22 -23.11 -4.94
C ILE A 291 -4.34 -22.56 -5.82
N LEU A 292 -4.01 -21.99 -6.97
CA LEU A 292 -5.04 -21.44 -7.89
C LEU A 292 -5.88 -22.54 -8.55
N ALA A 293 -5.27 -23.69 -8.85
CA ALA A 293 -5.93 -24.81 -9.53
C ALA A 293 -6.91 -25.59 -8.63
N THR A 294 -6.72 -25.55 -7.30
CA THR A 294 -7.63 -26.20 -6.32
C THR A 294 -8.84 -25.35 -5.98
#